data_d4282ce2af2c1b0072ba66564d016fb2
#
_entry.id   d4282ce2af2c1b0072ba66564d016fb2
#
_cell.length_a   1.000
_cell.length_b   1.000
_cell.length_c   1.000
_cell.angle_alpha   90.00
_cell.angle_beta   90.00
_cell.angle_gamma   90.00
#
_symmetry.space_group_name_H-M   'P 1'
#
loop_
_entity.id
_entity.type
_entity.pdbx_description
1 polymer ?
#
loop_
_entity_poly.entity_id
_entity_poly.type
_entity_poly.pdbx_seq_one_letter_code
_entity_poly.pdbx_strand_id
1 'polypeptide(L)'
;MKYLCVSLVLLFVISPAISQEIQLFGHRGAKGHAPENTVVSVKKALAFDVDGVEIDVFRCQSGEIVVFHDKSLDKLTNGSGKIEEKTLKQLSTLKVLGSEPIPTLDKIIAVINGSAQLNIELKGKNTAEGVFNIMKKAIKSGRWKADQLFVSSFDWDELRDFKKLTTEFGIAVLTEKNPLDAIPVARELNAFAINPKHSHLTQEIVNDIHSEGFEIHTWTVNKKKRIEELISWKVDGIITDFPDMVF
;
A
#
# COMPACT_ATOMS: atom_id res chain seq x y z
N MET A 1 -6.85 4.12 -71.76
CA MET A 1 -7.13 3.68 -70.43
C MET A 1 -5.92 4.08 -69.55
N LYS A 2 -6.09 5.10 -68.70
CA LYS A 2 -5.01 5.55 -67.72
C LYS A 2 -5.28 4.92 -66.38
N TYR A 3 -4.38 4.08 -65.91
CA TYR A 3 -4.46 3.48 -64.58
C TYR A 3 -3.91 4.47 -63.55
N LEU A 4 -4.77 4.87 -62.61
CA LEU A 4 -4.40 5.72 -61.47
C LEU A 4 -3.95 4.78 -60.34
N CYS A 5 -2.63 4.73 -60.07
CA CYS A 5 -2.11 4.05 -58.87
C CYS A 5 -2.33 4.97 -57.67
N VAL A 6 -3.22 4.57 -56.76
CA VAL A 6 -3.37 5.20 -55.45
C VAL A 6 -2.44 4.49 -54.48
N SER A 7 -1.35 5.18 -54.11
CA SER A 7 -0.44 4.70 -53.07
C SER A 7 -1.03 5.00 -51.68
N LEU A 8 -1.42 3.95 -50.97
CA LEU A 8 -1.88 4.04 -49.59
C LEU A 8 -0.68 4.21 -48.67
N VAL A 9 -0.46 5.42 -48.13
CA VAL A 9 0.56 5.70 -47.15
C VAL A 9 -0.01 5.32 -45.76
N LEU A 10 0.46 4.20 -45.18
CA LEU A 10 0.19 3.85 -43.79
C LEU A 10 1.03 4.74 -42.90
N LEU A 11 0.41 5.72 -42.25
CA LEU A 11 1.01 6.46 -41.14
C LEU A 11 1.02 5.58 -39.90
N PHE A 12 2.19 5.04 -39.54
CA PHE A 12 2.42 4.45 -38.21
C PHE A 12 2.46 5.59 -37.18
N VAL A 13 1.39 5.73 -36.41
CA VAL A 13 1.41 6.58 -35.23
C VAL A 13 2.20 5.83 -34.16
N ILE A 14 3.49 6.21 -34.00
CA ILE A 14 4.30 5.77 -32.86
C ILE A 14 3.78 6.56 -31.66
N SER A 15 2.90 5.96 -30.85
CA SER A 15 2.59 6.49 -29.53
C SER A 15 3.87 6.45 -28.69
N PRO A 16 4.29 7.57 -28.08
CA PRO A 16 5.39 7.52 -27.15
C PRO A 16 4.98 6.55 -26.02
N ALA A 17 5.82 5.53 -25.77
CA ALA A 17 5.70 4.72 -24.58
C ALA A 17 5.92 5.68 -23.39
N ILE A 18 4.86 6.02 -22.66
CA ILE A 18 4.96 6.72 -21.39
C ILE A 18 5.73 5.74 -20.50
N SER A 19 6.99 6.07 -20.19
CA SER A 19 7.72 5.36 -19.15
C SER A 19 6.93 5.57 -17.86
N GLN A 20 6.27 4.53 -17.37
CA GLN A 20 5.60 4.59 -16.08
C GLN A 20 6.71 4.79 -15.04
N GLU A 21 6.68 5.94 -14.36
CA GLU A 21 7.60 6.20 -13.25
C GLU A 21 7.24 5.24 -12.13
N ILE A 22 8.26 4.65 -11.51
CA ILE A 22 8.06 3.74 -10.39
C ILE A 22 7.52 4.50 -9.19
N GLN A 23 6.48 3.97 -8.55
CA GLN A 23 5.90 4.57 -7.35
C GLN A 23 6.72 4.20 -6.11
N LEU A 24 7.00 5.19 -5.28
CA LEU A 24 7.74 5.03 -4.03
C LEU A 24 6.81 5.11 -2.83
N PHE A 25 6.75 4.04 -2.05
CA PHE A 25 5.97 4.00 -0.82
C PHE A 25 6.86 3.91 0.43
N GLY A 26 6.63 4.81 1.39
CA GLY A 26 7.25 4.72 2.71
C GLY A 26 6.59 3.64 3.56
N HIS A 27 7.33 2.55 3.89
CA HIS A 27 6.87 1.41 4.70
C HIS A 27 6.65 1.82 6.16
N ARG A 28 5.40 1.71 6.63
CA ARG A 28 4.97 2.19 7.95
C ARG A 28 5.36 3.65 8.20
N GLY A 29 5.28 4.46 7.15
CA GLY A 29 5.91 5.76 7.04
C GLY A 29 7.37 5.65 6.57
N ALA A 30 8.29 6.32 7.24
CA ALA A 30 9.74 6.16 7.03
C ALA A 30 10.34 5.42 8.23
N LYS A 31 10.07 4.13 8.35
CA LYS A 31 10.43 3.28 9.49
C LYS A 31 11.93 3.27 9.79
N GLY A 32 12.78 3.42 8.77
CA GLY A 32 14.22 3.49 8.95
C GLY A 32 14.72 4.78 9.63
N HIS A 33 13.85 5.79 9.74
CA HIS A 33 14.18 7.12 10.26
C HIS A 33 13.36 7.55 11.49
N ALA A 34 12.23 6.90 11.75
CA ALA A 34 11.31 7.26 12.85
C ALA A 34 10.54 6.02 13.33
N PRO A 35 9.97 6.04 14.54
CA PRO A 35 9.14 4.95 15.05
C PRO A 35 8.03 4.60 14.07
N GLU A 36 7.98 3.33 13.66
CA GLU A 36 7.05 2.82 12.65
C GLU A 36 5.58 3.08 13.00
N ASN A 37 4.73 3.27 11.97
CA ASN A 37 3.29 3.43 12.15
C ASN A 37 2.88 4.60 13.06
N THR A 38 3.68 5.67 13.11
CA THR A 38 3.41 6.88 13.89
C THR A 38 3.22 8.10 13.00
N VAL A 39 2.65 9.15 13.58
CA VAL A 39 2.51 10.44 12.88
C VAL A 39 3.87 11.00 12.46
N VAL A 40 4.91 10.81 13.29
CA VAL A 40 6.27 11.29 12.98
C VAL A 40 6.86 10.53 11.80
N SER A 41 6.70 9.20 11.75
CA SER A 41 7.15 8.37 10.65
C SER A 41 6.48 8.75 9.33
N VAL A 42 5.15 8.94 9.35
CA VAL A 42 4.38 9.38 8.18
C VAL A 42 4.84 10.76 7.69
N LYS A 43 4.96 11.73 8.60
CA LYS A 43 5.48 13.06 8.24
C LYS A 43 6.89 13.01 7.66
N LYS A 44 7.73 12.10 8.16
CA LYS A 44 9.08 11.90 7.66
C LYS A 44 9.07 11.33 6.24
N ALA A 45 8.19 10.36 5.95
CA ALA A 45 8.01 9.85 4.59
C ALA A 45 7.56 10.96 3.63
N LEU A 46 6.55 11.74 4.00
CA LEU A 46 6.09 12.87 3.19
C LEU A 46 7.19 13.92 2.94
N ALA A 47 8.12 14.11 3.89
CA ALA A 47 9.25 15.02 3.71
C ALA A 47 10.32 14.48 2.71
N PHE A 48 10.27 13.20 2.37
CA PHE A 48 11.07 12.58 1.30
C PHE A 48 10.34 12.55 -0.05
N ASP A 49 9.20 13.24 -0.17
CA ASP A 49 8.42 13.36 -1.41
C ASP A 49 8.01 12.01 -2.01
N VAL A 50 7.55 11.09 -1.14
CA VAL A 50 7.06 9.78 -1.57
C VAL A 50 5.72 9.90 -2.30
N ASP A 51 5.47 9.00 -3.27
CA ASP A 51 4.18 8.88 -3.97
C ASP A 51 3.10 8.37 -3.04
N GLY A 52 3.47 7.53 -2.07
CA GLY A 52 2.54 6.97 -1.11
C GLY A 52 3.17 6.59 0.23
N VAL A 53 2.30 6.32 1.19
CA VAL A 53 2.65 5.79 2.50
C VAL A 53 1.91 4.46 2.69
N GLU A 54 2.60 3.47 3.20
CA GLU A 54 2.00 2.23 3.65
C GLU A 54 1.92 2.22 5.18
N ILE A 55 0.81 1.73 5.74
CA ILE A 55 0.58 1.57 7.17
C ILE A 55 -0.23 0.31 7.48
N ASP A 56 -0.05 -0.22 8.69
CA ASP A 56 -0.77 -1.40 9.19
C ASP A 56 -1.89 -1.01 10.16
N VAL A 57 -3.05 -1.67 10.08
CA VAL A 57 -4.17 -1.35 10.99
C VAL A 57 -4.76 -2.56 11.70
N PHE A 58 -5.23 -2.31 12.92
CA PHE A 58 -6.06 -3.21 13.72
C PHE A 58 -7.33 -2.50 14.19
N ARG A 59 -8.38 -3.28 14.44
CA ARG A 59 -9.54 -2.82 15.18
C ARG A 59 -9.33 -3.08 16.66
N CYS A 60 -9.30 -2.04 17.48
CA CYS A 60 -9.14 -2.19 18.94
C CYS A 60 -10.47 -2.61 19.60
N GLN A 61 -10.41 -3.00 20.89
CA GLN A 61 -11.56 -3.53 21.63
C GLN A 61 -12.79 -2.60 21.64
N SER A 62 -12.57 -1.28 21.69
CA SER A 62 -13.65 -0.28 21.68
C SER A 62 -14.16 0.07 20.28
N GLY A 63 -13.59 -0.52 19.22
CA GLY A 63 -14.09 -0.45 17.85
C GLY A 63 -13.34 0.49 16.91
N GLU A 64 -12.46 1.34 17.41
CA GLU A 64 -11.67 2.27 16.59
C GLU A 64 -10.58 1.54 15.80
N ILE A 65 -10.23 2.07 14.64
CA ILE A 65 -9.13 1.60 13.82
C ILE A 65 -7.85 2.31 14.24
N VAL A 66 -6.89 1.54 14.75
CA VAL A 66 -5.59 2.02 15.24
C VAL A 66 -4.46 1.55 14.33
N VAL A 67 -3.40 2.34 14.23
CA VAL A 67 -2.28 2.09 13.32
C VAL A 67 -1.13 1.48 14.10
N PHE A 68 -0.85 0.20 13.80
CA PHE A 68 0.18 -0.59 14.48
C PHE A 68 0.44 -1.88 13.72
N HIS A 69 1.66 -2.44 13.77
CA HIS A 69 2.00 -3.63 13.01
C HIS A 69 1.80 -4.94 13.75
N ASP A 70 2.31 -5.05 14.97
CA ASP A 70 2.36 -6.32 15.69
C ASP A 70 1.03 -6.61 16.38
N LYS A 71 0.61 -7.87 16.41
CA LYS A 71 -0.57 -8.29 17.18
C LYS A 71 -0.37 -8.07 18.67
N SER A 72 0.88 -8.18 19.17
CA SER A 72 1.26 -7.91 20.56
C SER A 72 1.92 -6.53 20.70
N LEU A 73 1.61 -5.84 21.80
CA LEU A 73 2.18 -4.55 22.17
C LEU A 73 3.59 -4.64 22.74
N ASP A 74 4.01 -5.84 23.20
CA ASP A 74 5.16 -6.09 24.07
C ASP A 74 6.50 -5.65 23.48
N LYS A 75 6.68 -5.80 22.18
CA LYS A 75 7.93 -5.53 21.50
C LYS A 75 8.16 -4.04 21.21
N LEU A 76 7.10 -3.36 20.82
CA LEU A 76 7.19 -2.00 20.26
C LEU A 76 6.69 -0.91 21.22
N THR A 77 6.11 -1.29 22.36
CA THR A 77 5.55 -0.30 23.30
C THR A 77 5.96 -0.59 24.75
N ASN A 78 5.62 0.34 25.63
CA ASN A 78 5.70 0.15 27.09
C ASN A 78 4.48 -0.57 27.69
N GLY A 79 3.57 -1.10 26.84
CA GLY A 79 2.42 -1.91 27.22
C GLY A 79 2.63 -3.39 26.96
N SER A 80 1.61 -4.22 27.26
CA SER A 80 1.66 -5.66 27.04
C SER A 80 0.32 -6.22 26.58
N GLY A 81 0.35 -7.43 25.98
CA GLY A 81 -0.80 -8.17 25.49
C GLY A 81 -1.24 -7.75 24.08
N LYS A 82 -2.39 -8.26 23.61
CA LYS A 82 -2.83 -8.03 22.24
C LYS A 82 -3.49 -6.67 22.08
N ILE A 83 -3.22 -6.01 20.97
CA ILE A 83 -3.77 -4.69 20.62
C ILE A 83 -5.30 -4.72 20.50
N GLU A 84 -5.85 -5.81 19.94
CA GLU A 84 -7.29 -6.02 19.74
C GLU A 84 -8.06 -6.19 21.09
N GLU A 85 -7.36 -6.53 22.18
CA GLU A 85 -7.93 -6.70 23.52
C GLU A 85 -7.86 -5.41 24.37
N LYS A 86 -7.39 -4.31 23.81
CA LYS A 86 -7.27 -3.01 24.50
C LYS A 86 -8.26 -2.00 23.89
N THR A 87 -8.83 -1.17 24.77
CA THR A 87 -9.61 0.00 24.34
C THR A 87 -8.71 1.11 23.81
N LEU A 88 -9.23 2.02 22.98
CA LEU A 88 -8.47 3.19 22.53
C LEU A 88 -7.93 4.02 23.71
N LYS A 89 -8.71 4.14 24.78
CA LYS A 89 -8.27 4.85 26.02
C LYS A 89 -7.01 4.22 26.62
N GLN A 90 -6.91 2.88 26.66
CA GLN A 90 -5.72 2.19 27.13
C GLN A 90 -4.55 2.36 26.16
N LEU A 91 -4.79 2.19 24.84
CA LEU A 91 -3.76 2.36 23.82
C LEU A 91 -3.19 3.78 23.77
N SER A 92 -4.00 4.81 24.02
CA SER A 92 -3.56 6.22 23.99
C SER A 92 -2.55 6.57 25.09
N THR A 93 -2.41 5.74 26.13
CA THR A 93 -1.39 5.92 27.18
C THR A 93 -0.04 5.31 26.84
N LEU A 94 0.01 4.47 25.79
CA LEU A 94 1.21 3.74 25.39
C LEU A 94 2.08 4.57 24.43
N LYS A 95 3.36 4.23 24.42
CA LYS A 95 4.36 4.87 23.56
C LYS A 95 5.07 3.85 22.70
N VAL A 96 5.02 4.03 21.40
CA VAL A 96 5.80 3.27 20.43
C VAL A 96 7.27 3.67 20.55
N LEU A 97 8.13 2.68 20.74
CA LEU A 97 9.58 2.86 20.96
C LEU A 97 9.92 3.97 21.97
N GLY A 98 9.08 4.14 23.00
CA GLY A 98 9.29 5.05 24.12
C GLY A 98 8.94 6.52 23.86
N SER A 99 8.58 6.91 22.63
CA SER A 99 8.37 8.32 22.28
C SER A 99 6.98 8.66 21.75
N GLU A 100 6.46 7.91 20.77
CA GLU A 100 5.29 8.30 19.98
C GLU A 100 4.02 7.57 20.43
N PRO A 101 2.85 8.24 20.44
CA PRO A 101 1.60 7.55 20.72
C PRO A 101 1.19 6.66 19.55
N ILE A 102 0.42 5.59 19.79
CA ILE A 102 -0.27 4.80 18.76
C ILE A 102 -1.37 5.69 18.16
N PRO A 103 -1.31 6.02 16.84
CA PRO A 103 -2.34 6.85 16.23
C PRO A 103 -3.57 6.05 15.82
N THR A 104 -4.70 6.72 15.64
CA THR A 104 -5.85 6.18 14.90
C THR A 104 -5.65 6.40 13.40
N LEU A 105 -6.38 5.62 12.56
CA LEU A 105 -6.38 5.81 11.11
C LEU A 105 -6.89 7.21 10.72
N ASP A 106 -7.95 7.73 11.36
CA ASP A 106 -8.43 9.11 11.15
C ASP A 106 -7.30 10.15 11.33
N LYS A 107 -6.42 9.92 12.32
CA LYS A 107 -5.28 10.82 12.57
C LYS A 107 -4.27 10.78 11.43
N ILE A 108 -3.94 9.60 10.91
CA ILE A 108 -3.00 9.44 9.78
C ILE A 108 -3.60 10.06 8.51
N ILE A 109 -4.86 9.78 8.20
CA ILE A 109 -5.58 10.38 7.06
C ILE A 109 -5.55 11.91 7.14
N ALA A 110 -5.77 12.49 8.33
CA ALA A 110 -5.70 13.93 8.54
C ALA A 110 -4.28 14.50 8.38
N VAL A 111 -3.23 13.73 8.67
CA VAL A 111 -1.83 14.14 8.51
C VAL A 111 -1.41 14.14 7.05
N ILE A 112 -1.73 13.08 6.30
CA ILE A 112 -1.40 12.99 4.86
C ILE A 112 -2.25 13.97 4.06
N ASN A 113 -3.54 14.09 4.37
CA ASN A 113 -4.44 15.13 3.85
C ASN A 113 -4.50 15.19 2.31
N GLY A 114 -4.38 14.03 1.64
CA GLY A 114 -4.42 13.91 0.18
C GLY A 114 -3.14 14.32 -0.55
N SER A 115 -2.04 14.59 0.17
CA SER A 115 -0.75 14.95 -0.45
C SER A 115 0.02 13.77 -1.04
N ALA A 116 -0.35 12.53 -0.66
CA ALA A 116 0.24 11.30 -1.17
C ALA A 116 -0.83 10.18 -1.16
N GLN A 117 -0.58 9.07 -1.83
CA GLN A 117 -1.40 7.87 -1.74
C GLN A 117 -1.29 7.22 -0.34
N LEU A 118 -2.28 6.43 0.04
CA LEU A 118 -2.25 5.67 1.29
C LEU A 118 -2.65 4.22 1.05
N ASN A 119 -1.69 3.32 1.24
CA ASN A 119 -1.90 1.88 1.34
C ASN A 119 -2.19 1.51 2.79
N ILE A 120 -3.36 0.92 3.05
CA ILE A 120 -3.80 0.51 4.39
C ILE A 120 -3.79 -1.02 4.45
N GLU A 121 -2.78 -1.62 5.12
CA GLU A 121 -2.75 -3.05 5.34
C GLU A 121 -3.76 -3.46 6.44
N LEU A 122 -4.75 -4.27 6.08
CA LEU A 122 -5.72 -4.86 7.00
C LEU A 122 -5.06 -6.05 7.72
N LYS A 123 -4.49 -5.83 8.91
CA LYS A 123 -3.79 -6.89 9.67
C LYS A 123 -4.68 -7.60 10.68
N GLY A 124 -5.59 -6.88 11.31
CA GLY A 124 -6.53 -7.41 12.27
C GLY A 124 -7.79 -7.97 11.61
N LYS A 125 -8.53 -8.78 12.36
CA LYS A 125 -9.86 -9.23 11.94
C LYS A 125 -10.90 -8.11 12.10
N ASN A 126 -11.92 -8.14 11.22
CA ASN A 126 -13.05 -7.19 11.25
C ASN A 126 -12.59 -5.71 11.11
N THR A 127 -11.53 -5.46 10.37
CA THR A 127 -11.02 -4.12 10.07
C THR A 127 -11.72 -3.50 8.87
N ALA A 128 -12.16 -4.31 7.91
CA ALA A 128 -12.69 -3.90 6.60
C ALA A 128 -13.76 -2.81 6.70
N GLU A 129 -14.81 -3.00 7.50
CA GLU A 129 -15.92 -2.03 7.63
C GLU A 129 -15.46 -0.70 8.27
N GLY A 130 -14.64 -0.76 9.32
CA GLY A 130 -14.11 0.42 9.99
C GLY A 130 -13.24 1.25 9.07
N VAL A 131 -12.34 0.59 8.32
CA VAL A 131 -11.46 1.23 7.32
C VAL A 131 -12.30 1.85 6.20
N PHE A 132 -13.26 1.12 5.62
CA PHE A 132 -14.15 1.65 4.59
C PHE A 132 -14.87 2.93 5.02
N ASN A 133 -15.46 2.94 6.24
CA ASN A 133 -16.17 4.10 6.74
C ASN A 133 -15.26 5.33 6.89
N ILE A 134 -14.01 5.14 7.32
CA ILE A 134 -13.01 6.20 7.46
C ILE A 134 -12.57 6.71 6.08
N MET A 135 -12.28 5.82 5.12
CA MET A 135 -11.93 6.19 3.74
C MET A 135 -13.06 6.99 3.07
N LYS A 136 -14.30 6.52 3.20
CA LYS A 136 -15.47 7.23 2.67
C LYS A 136 -15.65 8.63 3.27
N LYS A 137 -15.38 8.79 4.58
CA LYS A 137 -15.37 10.10 5.24
C LYS A 137 -14.26 10.99 4.70
N ALA A 138 -13.08 10.43 4.43
CA ALA A 138 -11.95 11.17 3.85
C ALA A 138 -12.31 11.75 2.46
N ILE A 139 -12.91 10.94 1.56
CA ILE A 139 -13.38 11.41 0.24
C ILE A 139 -14.41 12.52 0.38
N LYS A 140 -15.39 12.37 1.28
CA LYS A 140 -16.41 13.41 1.52
C LYS A 140 -15.84 14.74 2.00
N SER A 141 -14.63 14.75 2.56
CA SER A 141 -13.94 15.99 2.96
C SER A 141 -13.47 16.86 1.78
N GLY A 142 -13.44 16.28 0.57
CA GLY A 142 -12.96 16.91 -0.67
C GLY A 142 -11.44 17.04 -0.78
N ARG A 143 -10.68 16.50 0.17
CA ARG A 143 -9.20 16.56 0.20
C ARG A 143 -8.53 15.32 -0.37
N TRP A 144 -9.26 14.22 -0.48
CA TRP A 144 -8.81 12.95 -0.99
C TRP A 144 -9.59 12.57 -2.24
N LYS A 145 -8.92 11.92 -3.17
CA LYS A 145 -9.54 11.22 -4.29
C LYS A 145 -9.60 9.72 -3.99
N ALA A 146 -10.53 9.01 -4.60
CA ALA A 146 -10.71 7.58 -4.34
C ALA A 146 -9.48 6.75 -4.78
N ASP A 147 -8.83 7.12 -5.86
CA ASP A 147 -7.63 6.50 -6.41
C ASP A 147 -6.36 6.70 -5.55
N GLN A 148 -6.42 7.60 -4.56
CA GLN A 148 -5.35 7.79 -3.60
C GLN A 148 -5.42 6.85 -2.38
N LEU A 149 -6.53 6.13 -2.20
CA LEU A 149 -6.77 5.27 -1.05
C LEU A 149 -7.02 3.84 -1.50
N PHE A 150 -6.24 2.90 -0.98
CA PHE A 150 -6.45 1.49 -1.25
C PHE A 150 -6.09 0.63 -0.04
N VAL A 151 -6.58 -0.60 -0.04
CA VAL A 151 -6.30 -1.56 1.02
C VAL A 151 -5.44 -2.71 0.50
N SER A 152 -4.63 -3.26 1.41
CA SER A 152 -3.91 -4.50 1.16
C SER A 152 -4.06 -5.45 2.35
N SER A 153 -3.87 -6.76 2.16
CA SER A 153 -3.86 -7.73 3.24
C SER A 153 -3.24 -9.07 2.81
N PHE A 154 -2.61 -9.76 3.77
CA PHE A 154 -2.30 -11.19 3.70
C PHE A 154 -3.52 -12.05 4.05
N ASP A 155 -4.47 -11.49 4.80
CA ASP A 155 -5.75 -12.13 5.05
C ASP A 155 -6.72 -11.77 3.92
N TRP A 156 -6.78 -12.65 2.93
CA TRP A 156 -7.61 -12.43 1.75
C TRP A 156 -9.11 -12.44 2.04
N ASP A 157 -9.53 -12.99 3.19
CA ASP A 157 -10.94 -12.92 3.61
C ASP A 157 -11.30 -11.50 4.07
N GLU A 158 -10.40 -10.77 4.75
CA GLU A 158 -10.59 -9.33 5.02
C GLU A 158 -10.72 -8.50 3.74
N LEU A 159 -9.96 -8.86 2.67
CA LEU A 159 -10.14 -8.21 1.35
C LEU A 159 -11.49 -8.55 0.71
N ARG A 160 -11.97 -9.80 0.84
CA ARG A 160 -13.31 -10.18 0.38
C ARG A 160 -14.39 -9.42 1.12
N ASP A 161 -14.25 -9.25 2.43
CA ASP A 161 -15.19 -8.48 3.22
C ASP A 161 -15.15 -6.99 2.85
N PHE A 162 -13.97 -6.42 2.59
CA PHE A 162 -13.85 -5.05 2.07
C PHE A 162 -14.49 -4.91 0.68
N LYS A 163 -14.26 -5.86 -0.23
CA LYS A 163 -14.83 -5.87 -1.59
C LYS A 163 -16.37 -5.86 -1.60
N LYS A 164 -17.01 -6.55 -0.63
CA LYS A 164 -18.49 -6.55 -0.50
C LYS A 164 -19.05 -5.17 -0.15
N LEU A 165 -18.25 -4.30 0.48
CA LEU A 165 -18.69 -2.97 0.92
C LEU A 165 -18.59 -1.92 -0.20
N THR A 166 -17.64 -2.11 -1.16
CA THR A 166 -17.33 -1.08 -2.14
C THR A 166 -16.61 -1.62 -3.37
N THR A 167 -16.76 -0.89 -4.48
CA THR A 167 -15.95 -1.04 -5.69
C THR A 167 -15.20 0.26 -6.03
N GLU A 168 -15.30 1.27 -5.15
CA GLU A 168 -14.74 2.62 -5.37
C GLU A 168 -13.24 2.67 -5.06
N PHE A 169 -12.79 1.87 -4.08
CA PHE A 169 -11.41 1.88 -3.63
C PHE A 169 -10.60 0.70 -4.17
N GLY A 170 -9.31 0.93 -4.39
CA GLY A 170 -8.39 -0.09 -4.86
C GLY A 170 -8.15 -1.21 -3.83
N ILE A 171 -7.84 -2.40 -4.33
CA ILE A 171 -7.42 -3.56 -3.54
C ILE A 171 -6.10 -4.06 -4.11
N ALA A 172 -5.12 -4.31 -3.23
CA ALA A 172 -3.87 -4.98 -3.55
C ALA A 172 -3.74 -6.28 -2.73
N VAL A 173 -3.33 -7.37 -3.39
CA VAL A 173 -3.24 -8.68 -2.75
C VAL A 173 -1.82 -8.92 -2.25
N LEU A 174 -1.60 -8.92 -0.94
CA LEU A 174 -0.32 -9.24 -0.32
C LEU A 174 -0.03 -10.75 -0.37
N THR A 175 1.22 -11.09 -0.67
CA THR A 175 1.70 -12.48 -0.61
C THR A 175 3.16 -12.56 -0.16
N GLU A 176 3.45 -13.54 0.73
CA GLU A 176 4.80 -13.85 1.22
C GLU A 176 5.33 -15.18 0.65
N LYS A 177 4.55 -15.84 -0.21
CA LYS A 177 4.88 -17.11 -0.86
C LYS A 177 5.10 -16.90 -2.35
N ASN A 178 4.83 -17.92 -3.17
CA ASN A 178 4.88 -17.79 -4.62
C ASN A 178 3.90 -16.69 -5.08
N PRO A 179 4.39 -15.63 -5.74
CA PRO A 179 3.55 -14.51 -6.17
C PRO A 179 2.41 -14.90 -7.12
N LEU A 180 2.61 -15.93 -7.94
CA LEU A 180 1.62 -16.40 -8.91
C LEU A 180 0.38 -17.02 -8.25
N ASP A 181 0.50 -17.51 -7.01
CA ASP A 181 -0.64 -18.06 -6.24
C ASP A 181 -1.67 -16.99 -5.86
N ALA A 182 -1.28 -15.70 -5.91
CA ALA A 182 -2.17 -14.58 -5.65
C ALA A 182 -3.05 -14.19 -6.86
N ILE A 183 -2.68 -14.58 -8.08
CA ILE A 183 -3.39 -14.20 -9.32
C ILE A 183 -4.88 -14.60 -9.29
N PRO A 184 -5.29 -15.82 -8.93
CA PRO A 184 -6.70 -16.17 -8.87
C PRO A 184 -7.51 -15.27 -7.93
N VAL A 185 -6.94 -14.93 -6.77
CA VAL A 185 -7.60 -14.06 -5.77
C VAL A 185 -7.63 -12.61 -6.25
N ALA A 186 -6.56 -12.13 -6.88
CA ALA A 186 -6.53 -10.79 -7.46
C ALA A 186 -7.61 -10.61 -8.54
N ARG A 187 -7.83 -11.63 -9.39
CA ARG A 187 -8.93 -11.64 -10.36
C ARG A 187 -10.30 -11.65 -9.68
N GLU A 188 -10.51 -12.53 -8.68
CA GLU A 188 -11.76 -12.63 -7.90
C GLU A 188 -12.14 -11.27 -7.30
N LEU A 189 -11.16 -10.57 -6.73
CA LEU A 189 -11.34 -9.30 -6.05
C LEU A 189 -11.41 -8.09 -6.99
N ASN A 190 -11.09 -8.28 -8.29
CA ASN A 190 -10.82 -7.17 -9.21
C ASN A 190 -9.79 -6.22 -8.61
N ALA A 191 -8.72 -6.79 -8.06
CA ALA A 191 -7.61 -6.05 -7.50
C ALA A 191 -6.85 -5.32 -8.62
N PHE A 192 -6.23 -4.18 -8.31
CA PHE A 192 -5.38 -3.50 -9.28
C PHE A 192 -3.92 -3.99 -9.20
N ALA A 193 -3.49 -4.49 -8.03
CA ALA A 193 -2.10 -4.89 -7.80
C ALA A 193 -1.98 -6.20 -7.01
N ILE A 194 -0.84 -6.86 -7.19
CA ILE A 194 -0.31 -7.90 -6.32
C ILE A 194 0.94 -7.34 -5.63
N ASN A 195 0.99 -7.47 -4.29
CA ASN A 195 2.09 -6.95 -3.46
C ASN A 195 2.95 -8.12 -2.94
N PRO A 196 3.89 -8.64 -3.74
CA PRO A 196 4.72 -9.76 -3.34
C PRO A 196 5.94 -9.33 -2.55
N LYS A 197 6.46 -10.23 -1.72
CA LYS A 197 7.79 -10.07 -1.12
C LYS A 197 8.87 -10.08 -2.20
N HIS A 198 9.71 -9.06 -2.23
CA HIS A 198 10.70 -8.83 -3.28
C HIS A 198 11.67 -10.02 -3.51
N SER A 199 11.93 -10.83 -2.45
CA SER A 199 12.83 -11.98 -2.55
C SER A 199 12.27 -13.12 -3.39
N HIS A 200 10.97 -13.14 -3.69
CA HIS A 200 10.31 -14.14 -4.52
C HIS A 200 10.08 -13.68 -5.96
N LEU A 201 10.50 -12.45 -6.29
CA LEU A 201 10.40 -11.93 -7.66
C LEU A 201 11.62 -12.30 -8.50
N THR A 202 11.32 -12.75 -9.72
CA THR A 202 12.23 -12.85 -10.87
C THR A 202 11.65 -12.01 -12.01
N GLN A 203 12.45 -11.71 -13.04
CA GLN A 203 11.94 -11.01 -14.24
C GLN A 203 10.77 -11.77 -14.89
N GLU A 204 10.83 -13.11 -14.89
CA GLU A 204 9.76 -13.96 -15.44
C GLU A 204 8.46 -13.80 -14.67
N ILE A 205 8.51 -13.89 -13.33
CA ILE A 205 7.32 -13.69 -12.46
C ILE A 205 6.73 -12.28 -12.62
N VAL A 206 7.57 -11.25 -12.78
CA VAL A 206 7.10 -9.88 -13.06
C VAL A 206 6.34 -9.85 -14.38
N ASN A 207 6.89 -10.43 -15.45
CA ASN A 207 6.23 -10.49 -16.75
C ASN A 207 4.91 -11.27 -16.70
N ASP A 208 4.88 -12.37 -15.95
CA ASP A 208 3.66 -13.21 -15.80
C ASP A 208 2.55 -12.40 -15.11
N ILE A 209 2.85 -11.70 -14.00
CA ILE A 209 1.87 -10.88 -13.28
C ILE A 209 1.37 -9.73 -14.15
N HIS A 210 2.26 -9.04 -14.87
CA HIS A 210 1.89 -7.97 -15.79
C HIS A 210 1.03 -8.48 -16.97
N SER A 211 1.31 -9.70 -17.49
CA SER A 211 0.50 -10.30 -18.55
C SER A 211 -0.95 -10.55 -18.14
N GLU A 212 -1.20 -10.66 -16.83
CA GLU A 212 -2.52 -10.78 -16.21
C GLU A 212 -3.19 -9.44 -15.93
N GLY A 213 -2.49 -8.32 -16.19
CA GLY A 213 -3.00 -6.95 -16.04
C GLY A 213 -2.91 -6.39 -14.62
N PHE A 214 -2.09 -6.98 -13.74
CA PHE A 214 -1.89 -6.49 -12.37
C PHE A 214 -0.60 -5.67 -12.24
N GLU A 215 -0.64 -4.59 -11.47
CA GLU A 215 0.54 -3.88 -10.99
C GLU A 215 1.27 -4.70 -9.91
N ILE A 216 2.55 -4.38 -9.69
CA ILE A 216 3.40 -5.02 -8.67
C ILE A 216 3.95 -3.96 -7.74
N HIS A 217 3.49 -3.92 -6.48
CA HIS A 217 4.06 -3.11 -5.41
C HIS A 217 4.83 -4.02 -4.43
N THR A 218 6.15 -4.06 -4.54
CA THR A 218 6.95 -5.05 -3.80
C THR A 218 7.57 -4.50 -2.52
N TRP A 219 7.71 -5.35 -1.50
CA TRP A 219 8.09 -5.01 -0.11
C TRP A 219 9.08 -6.03 0.48
N THR A 220 9.79 -5.73 1.57
CA THR A 220 10.30 -4.43 1.95
C THR A 220 11.70 -4.31 1.37
N VAL A 221 11.94 -3.35 0.50
CA VAL A 221 13.16 -3.29 -0.31
C VAL A 221 14.08 -2.22 0.25
N ASN A 222 15.13 -2.63 0.99
CA ASN A 222 16.02 -1.75 1.72
C ASN A 222 17.47 -1.77 1.19
N LYS A 223 17.71 -2.36 0.01
CA LYS A 223 19.06 -2.45 -0.58
C LYS A 223 19.07 -1.79 -1.95
N LYS A 224 19.90 -0.77 -2.16
CA LYS A 224 20.00 -0.01 -3.40
C LYS A 224 20.15 -0.91 -4.64
N LYS A 225 21.06 -1.88 -4.61
CA LYS A 225 21.23 -2.85 -5.70
C LYS A 225 19.93 -3.61 -6.03
N ARG A 226 19.13 -3.97 -5.01
CA ARG A 226 17.85 -4.68 -5.25
C ARG A 226 16.79 -3.73 -5.80
N ILE A 227 16.79 -2.48 -5.37
CA ILE A 227 15.92 -1.43 -5.92
C ILE A 227 16.20 -1.25 -7.41
N GLU A 228 17.48 -1.05 -7.79
CA GLU A 228 17.92 -0.91 -9.19
C GLU A 228 17.53 -2.11 -10.06
N GLU A 229 17.68 -3.33 -9.53
CA GLU A 229 17.28 -4.57 -10.20
C GLU A 229 15.76 -4.63 -10.43
N LEU A 230 14.94 -4.32 -9.42
CA LEU A 230 13.48 -4.32 -9.53
C LEU A 230 12.96 -3.23 -10.47
N ILE A 231 13.59 -2.05 -10.47
CA ILE A 231 13.33 -1.00 -11.46
C ILE A 231 13.62 -1.49 -12.88
N SER A 232 14.75 -2.21 -13.09
CA SER A 232 15.09 -2.77 -14.40
C SER A 232 14.09 -3.83 -14.87
N TRP A 233 13.40 -4.51 -13.95
CA TRP A 233 12.31 -5.45 -14.22
C TRP A 233 10.95 -4.78 -14.42
N LYS A 234 10.89 -3.43 -14.23
CA LYS A 234 9.69 -2.61 -14.37
C LYS A 234 8.58 -2.93 -13.38
N VAL A 235 8.92 -3.25 -12.11
CA VAL A 235 7.88 -3.26 -11.07
C VAL A 235 7.27 -1.87 -10.94
N ASP A 236 6.00 -1.78 -10.54
CA ASP A 236 5.23 -0.53 -10.56
C ASP A 236 5.43 0.29 -9.28
N GLY A 237 5.70 -0.39 -8.15
CA GLY A 237 5.93 0.27 -6.87
C GLY A 237 6.95 -0.44 -5.98
N ILE A 238 7.66 0.35 -5.19
CA ILE A 238 8.60 -0.12 -4.16
C ILE A 238 8.16 0.41 -2.80
N ILE A 239 8.00 -0.52 -1.85
CA ILE A 239 7.72 -0.22 -0.45
C ILE A 239 9.03 -0.41 0.34
N THR A 240 9.53 0.67 0.98
CA THR A 240 10.85 0.70 1.63
C THR A 240 10.82 1.38 2.99
N ASP A 241 11.70 0.94 3.91
CA ASP A 241 11.95 1.62 5.19
C ASP A 241 12.73 2.93 5.01
N PHE A 242 13.45 3.10 3.89
CA PHE A 242 14.38 4.19 3.62
C PHE A 242 14.04 4.89 2.30
N PRO A 243 12.98 5.71 2.25
CA PRO A 243 12.55 6.38 1.02
C PRO A 243 13.64 7.26 0.37
N ASP A 244 14.51 7.85 1.19
CA ASP A 244 15.64 8.68 0.77
C ASP A 244 16.75 7.93 -0.02
N MET A 245 16.66 6.59 -0.09
CA MET A 245 17.68 5.77 -0.80
C MET A 245 17.30 5.45 -2.25
N VAL A 246 16.09 5.80 -2.70
CA VAL A 246 15.56 5.38 -4.00
C VAL A 246 15.97 6.34 -5.13
N PHE A 247 16.17 7.62 -4.83
CA PHE A 247 16.53 8.67 -5.77
C PHE A 247 17.83 9.40 -5.39
#